data_9dc7aa48bff7bba09e461c55b9348e75
#
_entry.id   9dc7aa48bff7bba09e461c55b9348e75
#
_cell.length_a   1.000
_cell.length_b   1.000
_cell.length_c   1.000
_cell.angle_alpha   90.00
_cell.angle_beta   90.00
_cell.angle_gamma   90.00
#
_symmetry.space_group_name_H-M   'P 1'
#
loop_
_entity.id
_entity.type
_entity.pdbx_description
1 polymer ?
#
loop_
_entity_poly.entity_id
_entity_poly.type
_entity_poly.pdbx_seq_one_letter_code
_entity_poly.pdbx_strand_id
1 'polypeptide(L)'
;PRMNAHISKLQGMGIRTFTLSDELEVTMQVDTAGRKIEVILDAEKYPAEVRYTTDGSTPVASSALYAGPIIVRDSAYIKAAIFRDGVLQGTPTEKKVDYHRAINKPIHYNSKLYEGYMAGGTNALLDGYRGGLTYLDGRWQGYLDDLDCVIDMEEETDIHKVSIRFMQLIGPGVFQPGQVELLTSEDGENFISRGIVPTTVPADDPDLLFQEYTFDGNWKARYVRLKAPRANPGFIFADEIVVW
;
A
#
# COMPACT_ATOMS: atom_id res chain seq x y z
N PRO A 1 17.94 -3.44 -35.15
CA PRO A 1 19.26 -4.13 -35.41
C PRO A 1 20.40 -3.55 -34.58
N ARG A 2 20.57 -2.21 -34.47
CA ARG A 2 21.70 -1.59 -33.76
C ARG A 2 21.64 -1.76 -32.24
N MET A 3 20.48 -1.74 -31.66
CA MET A 3 20.25 -1.88 -30.20
C MET A 3 20.61 -3.27 -29.70
N ASN A 4 20.20 -4.34 -30.42
CA ASN A 4 20.53 -5.71 -30.06
C ASN A 4 22.03 -6.00 -30.15
N ALA A 5 22.73 -5.42 -31.14
CA ALA A 5 24.18 -5.54 -31.24
C ALA A 5 24.92 -4.84 -30.07
N HIS A 6 24.36 -3.72 -29.55
CA HIS A 6 24.91 -3.03 -28.39
C HIS A 6 24.69 -3.83 -27.11
N ILE A 7 23.49 -4.40 -26.92
CA ILE A 7 23.17 -5.28 -25.81
C ILE A 7 24.08 -6.50 -25.78
N SER A 8 24.24 -7.19 -26.92
CA SER A 8 25.16 -8.34 -27.03
C SER A 8 26.60 -7.97 -26.68
N LYS A 9 27.08 -6.78 -27.09
CA LYS A 9 28.40 -6.29 -26.74
C LYS A 9 28.58 -6.04 -25.24
N LEU A 10 27.58 -5.43 -24.59
CA LEU A 10 27.58 -5.19 -23.13
C LEU A 10 27.54 -6.51 -22.35
N GLN A 11 26.74 -7.48 -22.80
CA GLN A 11 26.70 -8.83 -22.22
C GLN A 11 28.03 -9.57 -22.34
N GLY A 12 28.69 -9.44 -23.50
CA GLY A 12 30.05 -9.98 -23.73
C GLY A 12 31.13 -9.35 -22.82
N MET A 13 30.88 -8.15 -22.28
CA MET A 13 31.72 -7.47 -21.29
C MET A 13 31.36 -7.81 -19.85
N GLY A 14 30.44 -8.77 -19.61
CA GLY A 14 29.98 -9.15 -18.27
C GLY A 14 28.99 -8.16 -17.62
N ILE A 15 28.53 -7.16 -18.39
CA ILE A 15 27.55 -6.20 -17.91
C ILE A 15 26.17 -6.86 -18.03
N ARG A 16 25.45 -6.97 -16.90
CA ARG A 16 24.06 -7.44 -16.90
C ARG A 16 23.19 -6.38 -17.57
N THR A 17 22.59 -6.74 -18.69
CA THR A 17 21.60 -5.91 -19.36
C THR A 17 20.22 -6.45 -19.03
N PHE A 18 19.35 -5.60 -18.50
CA PHE A 18 17.93 -5.90 -18.34
C PHE A 18 17.20 -5.40 -19.59
N THR A 19 16.32 -6.19 -20.15
CA THR A 19 15.36 -5.71 -21.14
C THR A 19 14.21 -5.04 -20.39
N LEU A 20 13.76 -3.87 -20.84
CA LEU A 20 12.58 -3.16 -20.31
C LEU A 20 11.30 -4.03 -20.29
N SER A 21 11.35 -5.21 -20.89
CA SER A 21 10.26 -6.17 -21.00
C SER A 21 10.14 -7.13 -19.79
N ASP A 22 10.96 -6.98 -18.75
CA ASP A 22 10.99 -7.93 -17.61
C ASP A 22 10.30 -7.36 -16.36
N GLU A 23 9.69 -6.18 -16.43
CA GLU A 23 8.85 -5.60 -15.37
C GLU A 23 7.37 -5.81 -15.67
N LEU A 24 6.69 -6.57 -14.81
CA LEU A 24 5.24 -6.75 -14.88
C LEU A 24 4.54 -5.51 -14.34
N GLU A 25 3.67 -4.92 -15.15
CA GLU A 25 2.74 -3.91 -14.67
C GLU A 25 1.61 -4.58 -13.88
N VAL A 26 1.32 -4.03 -12.70
CA VAL A 26 0.28 -4.53 -11.80
C VAL A 26 -0.79 -3.46 -11.67
N THR A 27 -2.00 -3.76 -12.12
CA THR A 27 -3.18 -2.95 -11.89
C THR A 27 -4.12 -3.64 -10.90
N MET A 28 -4.93 -2.85 -10.19
CA MET A 28 -5.90 -3.36 -9.25
C MET A 28 -7.27 -2.74 -9.53
N GLN A 29 -8.32 -3.52 -9.29
CA GLN A 29 -9.71 -3.05 -9.34
C GLN A 29 -10.41 -3.47 -8.06
N VAL A 30 -10.93 -2.49 -7.32
CA VAL A 30 -11.70 -2.73 -6.09
C VAL A 30 -13.17 -2.90 -6.45
N ASP A 31 -13.72 -4.08 -6.17
CA ASP A 31 -15.14 -4.41 -6.32
C ASP A 31 -15.77 -4.52 -4.94
N THR A 32 -16.39 -3.43 -4.48
CA THR A 32 -17.05 -3.37 -3.18
C THR A 32 -18.32 -4.22 -3.12
N ALA A 33 -19.07 -4.33 -4.23
CA ALA A 33 -20.27 -5.15 -4.30
C ALA A 33 -19.94 -6.64 -4.20
N GLY A 34 -18.87 -7.07 -4.91
CA GLY A 34 -18.37 -8.46 -4.86
C GLY A 34 -17.45 -8.74 -3.68
N ARG A 35 -17.13 -7.74 -2.86
CA ARG A 35 -16.23 -7.82 -1.70
C ARG A 35 -14.89 -8.47 -2.07
N LYS A 36 -14.20 -7.88 -3.03
CA LYS A 36 -12.92 -8.37 -3.55
C LYS A 36 -12.08 -7.26 -4.16
N ILE A 37 -10.78 -7.52 -4.27
CA ILE A 37 -9.87 -6.79 -5.13
C ILE A 37 -9.41 -7.75 -6.23
N GLU A 38 -9.49 -7.32 -7.47
CA GLU A 38 -8.95 -8.03 -8.63
C GLU A 38 -7.57 -7.47 -8.95
N VAL A 39 -6.54 -8.32 -8.88
CA VAL A 39 -5.18 -7.95 -9.24
C VAL A 39 -4.88 -8.48 -10.63
N ILE A 40 -4.59 -7.57 -11.55
CA ILE A 40 -4.38 -7.82 -12.97
C ILE A 40 -2.91 -7.60 -13.28
N LEU A 41 -2.27 -8.64 -13.81
CA LEU A 41 -0.89 -8.59 -14.29
C LEU A 41 -0.91 -8.44 -15.81
N ASP A 42 -0.12 -7.51 -16.34
CA ASP A 42 0.00 -7.32 -17.79
C ASP A 42 0.90 -8.41 -18.41
N ALA A 43 0.40 -9.64 -18.35
CA ALA A 43 1.11 -10.82 -18.84
C ALA A 43 1.09 -10.96 -20.36
N GLU A 44 0.10 -10.35 -21.05
CA GLU A 44 -0.08 -10.49 -22.48
C GLU A 44 1.04 -9.86 -23.32
N LYS A 45 1.76 -8.90 -22.73
CA LYS A 45 2.92 -8.27 -23.39
C LYS A 45 4.11 -9.21 -23.51
N TYR A 46 4.10 -10.36 -22.83
CA TYR A 46 5.25 -11.24 -22.76
C TYR A 46 5.00 -12.59 -23.42
N PRO A 47 5.80 -13.01 -24.41
CA PRO A 47 5.76 -14.38 -24.95
C PRO A 47 6.46 -15.33 -23.94
N ALA A 48 5.94 -15.42 -22.71
CA ALA A 48 6.54 -16.12 -21.60
C ALA A 48 5.47 -16.49 -20.56
N GLU A 49 5.76 -17.43 -19.69
CA GLU A 49 4.86 -17.76 -18.57
C GLU A 49 5.01 -16.72 -17.45
N VAL A 50 3.90 -16.18 -16.96
CA VAL A 50 3.85 -15.40 -15.74
C VAL A 50 3.36 -16.30 -14.61
N ARG A 51 4.16 -16.41 -13.54
CA ARG A 51 3.83 -17.20 -12.36
C ARG A 51 3.77 -16.31 -11.13
N TYR A 52 2.92 -16.67 -10.19
CA TYR A 52 2.69 -15.85 -9.01
C TYR A 52 2.50 -16.69 -7.74
N THR A 53 2.64 -16.00 -6.60
CA THR A 53 2.29 -16.45 -5.25
C THR A 53 1.41 -15.39 -4.59
N THR A 54 0.67 -15.75 -3.54
CA THR A 54 -0.20 -14.83 -2.78
C THR A 54 0.22 -14.68 -1.31
N ASP A 55 1.29 -15.38 -0.91
CA ASP A 55 1.84 -15.42 0.44
C ASP A 55 3.16 -14.64 0.59
N GLY A 56 3.61 -13.95 -0.46
CA GLY A 56 4.86 -13.21 -0.50
C GLY A 56 6.11 -14.05 -0.75
N SER A 57 5.97 -15.36 -0.92
CA SER A 57 7.10 -16.20 -1.33
C SER A 57 7.53 -15.88 -2.76
N THR A 58 8.83 -16.03 -3.07
CA THR A 58 9.33 -15.81 -4.43
C THR A 58 8.79 -16.89 -5.36
N PRO A 59 8.14 -16.52 -6.49
CA PRO A 59 7.66 -17.49 -7.47
C PRO A 59 8.77 -18.39 -8.00
N VAL A 60 8.44 -19.66 -8.18
CA VAL A 60 9.29 -20.68 -8.81
C VAL A 60 8.59 -21.29 -10.02
N ALA A 61 9.27 -22.07 -10.83
CA ALA A 61 8.71 -22.68 -12.04
C ALA A 61 7.46 -23.54 -11.80
N SER A 62 7.24 -24.02 -10.58
CA SER A 62 6.06 -24.78 -10.17
C SER A 62 4.96 -23.95 -9.51
N SER A 63 5.17 -22.63 -9.31
CA SER A 63 4.15 -21.74 -8.76
C SER A 63 2.97 -21.61 -9.71
N ALA A 64 1.84 -21.05 -9.21
CA ALA A 64 0.63 -20.88 -9.99
C ALA A 64 0.88 -20.10 -11.28
N LEU A 65 0.36 -20.58 -12.40
CA LEU A 65 0.41 -19.89 -13.69
C LEU A 65 -0.68 -18.81 -13.70
N TYR A 66 -0.32 -17.60 -14.11
CA TYR A 66 -1.28 -16.53 -14.28
C TYR A 66 -2.12 -16.77 -15.55
N ALA A 67 -3.42 -16.90 -15.36
CA ALA A 67 -4.39 -17.13 -16.44
C ALA A 67 -5.54 -16.10 -16.45
N GLY A 68 -5.49 -15.11 -15.58
CA GLY A 68 -6.50 -14.06 -15.43
C GLY A 68 -6.43 -13.40 -14.04
N PRO A 69 -7.31 -12.45 -13.72
CA PRO A 69 -7.25 -11.67 -12.49
C PRO A 69 -7.15 -12.52 -11.22
N ILE A 70 -6.21 -12.17 -10.35
CA ILE A 70 -6.05 -12.81 -9.02
C ILE A 70 -7.08 -12.17 -8.09
N ILE A 71 -7.97 -12.99 -7.54
CA ILE A 71 -9.03 -12.50 -6.65
C ILE A 71 -8.56 -12.52 -5.20
N VAL A 72 -8.55 -11.34 -4.58
CA VAL A 72 -8.24 -11.14 -3.16
C VAL A 72 -9.51 -10.73 -2.43
N ARG A 73 -9.88 -11.46 -1.36
CA ARG A 73 -11.07 -11.19 -0.53
C ARG A 73 -10.74 -10.86 0.92
N ASP A 74 -9.47 -10.83 1.23
CA ASP A 74 -8.91 -10.59 2.56
C ASP A 74 -7.55 -9.89 2.37
N SER A 75 -6.45 -10.44 2.90
CA SER A 75 -5.07 -9.95 2.66
C SER A 75 -4.31 -10.90 1.75
N ALA A 76 -3.50 -10.34 0.88
CA ALA A 76 -2.52 -11.10 0.10
C ALA A 76 -1.24 -10.30 -0.11
N TYR A 77 -0.09 -10.99 -0.09
CA TYR A 77 1.17 -10.43 -0.54
C TYR A 77 1.55 -11.11 -1.86
N ILE A 78 1.13 -10.50 -2.95
CA ILE A 78 1.31 -11.05 -4.29
C ILE A 78 2.74 -10.77 -4.74
N LYS A 79 3.44 -11.84 -5.15
CA LYS A 79 4.65 -11.74 -5.96
C LYS A 79 4.42 -12.42 -7.29
N ALA A 80 4.83 -11.75 -8.36
CA ALA A 80 4.68 -12.25 -9.72
C ALA A 80 5.99 -12.10 -10.50
N ALA A 81 6.30 -13.07 -11.33
CA ALA A 81 7.53 -13.11 -12.10
C ALA A 81 7.33 -13.76 -13.46
N ILE A 82 8.19 -13.36 -14.40
CA ILE A 82 8.24 -13.90 -15.75
C ILE A 82 9.17 -15.12 -15.77
N PHE A 83 8.74 -16.20 -16.43
CA PHE A 83 9.54 -17.40 -16.64
C PHE A 83 9.67 -17.71 -18.13
N ARG A 84 10.89 -18.05 -18.58
CA ARG A 84 11.16 -18.58 -19.91
C ARG A 84 11.92 -19.90 -19.77
N ASP A 85 11.38 -20.95 -20.37
CA ASP A 85 11.95 -22.30 -20.28
C ASP A 85 12.19 -22.75 -18.81
N GLY A 86 11.26 -22.39 -17.91
CA GLY A 86 11.36 -22.68 -16.49
C GLY A 86 12.34 -21.84 -15.68
N VAL A 87 13.01 -20.86 -16.31
CA VAL A 87 14.01 -19.98 -15.67
C VAL A 87 13.39 -18.61 -15.38
N LEU A 88 13.54 -18.14 -14.14
CA LEU A 88 13.13 -16.80 -13.71
C LEU A 88 13.85 -15.72 -14.52
N GLN A 89 13.09 -14.74 -15.02
CA GLN A 89 13.60 -13.57 -15.72
C GLN A 89 13.37 -12.32 -14.86
N GLY A 90 14.39 -11.45 -14.79
CA GLY A 90 14.29 -10.16 -14.07
C GLY A 90 14.07 -10.30 -12.56
N THR A 91 13.47 -9.28 -11.98
CA THR A 91 13.09 -9.21 -10.57
C THR A 91 11.59 -9.42 -10.42
N PRO A 92 11.12 -10.25 -9.49
CA PRO A 92 9.69 -10.37 -9.22
C PRO A 92 9.07 -9.01 -8.85
N THR A 93 7.94 -8.71 -9.44
CA THR A 93 7.08 -7.59 -9.02
C THR A 93 6.29 -8.03 -7.80
N GLU A 94 6.12 -7.13 -6.83
CA GLU A 94 5.41 -7.44 -5.59
C GLU A 94 4.36 -6.38 -5.24
N LYS A 95 3.24 -6.82 -4.66
CA LYS A 95 2.16 -5.97 -4.24
C LYS A 95 1.45 -6.52 -3.01
N LYS A 96 1.40 -5.73 -1.93
CA LYS A 96 0.51 -6.02 -0.79
C LYS A 96 -0.89 -5.52 -1.13
N VAL A 97 -1.89 -6.35 -0.89
CA VAL A 97 -3.30 -6.09 -1.21
C VAL A 97 -4.14 -6.49 -0.01
N ASP A 98 -4.97 -5.58 0.46
CA ASP A 98 -5.83 -5.80 1.64
C ASP A 98 -7.28 -5.42 1.27
N TYR A 99 -8.20 -6.39 1.26
CA TYR A 99 -9.62 -6.11 1.26
C TYR A 99 -10.13 -6.10 2.70
N HIS A 100 -10.43 -4.94 3.25
CA HIS A 100 -10.75 -4.75 4.67
C HIS A 100 -12.12 -4.10 4.88
N ARG A 101 -12.60 -4.05 6.13
CA ARG A 101 -13.97 -3.62 6.47
C ARG A 101 -14.25 -2.14 6.21
N ALA A 102 -13.21 -1.29 6.22
CA ALA A 102 -13.36 0.16 6.02
C ALA A 102 -13.29 0.59 4.54
N ILE A 103 -13.10 -0.32 3.58
CA ILE A 103 -13.04 0.05 2.16
C ILE A 103 -14.31 0.80 1.74
N ASN A 104 -14.11 2.00 1.16
CA ASN A 104 -15.15 2.93 0.71
C ASN A 104 -16.16 3.36 1.77
N LYS A 105 -15.84 3.21 3.06
CA LYS A 105 -16.66 3.78 4.13
C LYS A 105 -16.52 5.30 4.18
N PRO A 106 -17.55 6.03 4.66
CA PRO A 106 -17.45 7.46 4.85
C PRO A 106 -16.31 7.84 5.79
N ILE A 107 -15.48 8.79 5.37
CA ILE A 107 -14.40 9.35 6.17
C ILE A 107 -14.58 10.86 6.29
N HIS A 108 -14.43 11.39 7.50
CA HIS A 108 -14.44 12.80 7.81
C HIS A 108 -13.08 13.23 8.37
N TYR A 109 -12.52 14.32 7.85
CA TYR A 109 -11.26 14.87 8.32
C TYR A 109 -11.52 16.09 9.22
N ASN A 110 -10.97 16.05 10.44
CA ASN A 110 -10.94 17.20 11.35
C ASN A 110 -9.75 18.12 11.02
N SER A 111 -8.75 17.61 10.31
CA SER A 111 -7.60 18.34 9.81
C SER A 111 -7.80 18.78 8.36
N LYS A 112 -7.04 19.79 7.95
CA LYS A 112 -7.09 20.31 6.58
C LYS A 112 -6.34 19.37 5.62
N LEU A 113 -7.03 18.95 4.56
CA LEU A 113 -6.40 18.25 3.45
C LEU A 113 -5.53 19.20 2.61
N TYR A 114 -4.41 18.71 2.12
CA TYR A 114 -3.55 19.46 1.22
C TYR A 114 -3.88 19.10 -0.24
N GLU A 115 -4.42 20.08 -0.99
CA GLU A 115 -4.93 19.88 -2.36
C GLU A 115 -3.87 19.34 -3.34
N GLY A 116 -2.59 19.61 -3.09
CA GLY A 116 -1.49 19.16 -3.96
C GLY A 116 -1.20 17.65 -3.87
N TYR A 117 -1.66 16.97 -2.78
CA TYR A 117 -1.40 15.56 -2.53
C TYR A 117 -2.64 14.85 -1.99
N MET A 118 -3.66 14.77 -2.82
CA MET A 118 -4.95 14.16 -2.47
C MET A 118 -5.00 12.64 -2.75
N ALA A 119 -3.95 12.07 -3.36
CA ALA A 119 -3.99 10.70 -3.88
C ALA A 119 -5.24 10.46 -4.75
N GLY A 120 -6.05 9.43 -4.45
CA GLY A 120 -7.33 9.13 -5.13
C GLY A 120 -8.51 10.03 -4.76
N GLY A 121 -8.29 11.11 -3.97
CA GLY A 121 -9.34 12.02 -3.48
C GLY A 121 -9.58 11.91 -1.98
N THR A 122 -10.72 12.39 -1.50
CA THR A 122 -11.03 12.42 -0.06
C THR A 122 -11.10 11.02 0.57
N ASN A 123 -11.39 9.99 -0.21
CA ASN A 123 -11.50 8.60 0.29
C ASN A 123 -10.22 7.78 0.11
N ALA A 124 -9.09 8.43 -0.24
CA ALA A 124 -7.85 7.76 -0.60
C ALA A 124 -7.25 6.86 0.51
N LEU A 125 -7.52 7.17 1.78
CA LEU A 125 -7.08 6.33 2.90
C LEU A 125 -7.93 5.06 3.10
N LEU A 126 -8.99 4.88 2.31
CA LEU A 126 -9.94 3.77 2.42
C LEU A 126 -10.30 3.18 1.05
N ASP A 127 -9.43 3.34 0.05
CA ASP A 127 -9.72 2.91 -1.33
C ASP A 127 -9.16 1.51 -1.65
N GLY A 128 -8.42 0.89 -0.73
CA GLY A 128 -7.80 -0.42 -0.88
C GLY A 128 -6.48 -0.40 -1.66
N TYR A 129 -5.96 0.80 -1.97
CA TYR A 129 -4.72 0.93 -2.74
C TYR A 129 -3.56 1.41 -1.87
N ARG A 130 -2.60 0.56 -1.65
CA ARG A 130 -1.37 0.94 -0.96
C ARG A 130 -0.39 1.65 -1.89
N GLY A 131 0.26 2.68 -1.37
CA GLY A 131 1.33 3.41 -2.05
C GLY A 131 2.58 2.57 -2.27
N GLY A 132 3.33 2.94 -3.30
CA GLY A 132 4.63 2.36 -3.65
C GLY A 132 5.81 3.09 -3.01
N LEU A 133 6.94 3.08 -3.71
CA LEU A 133 8.20 3.64 -3.24
C LEU A 133 8.34 5.15 -3.46
N THR A 134 7.33 5.81 -3.98
CA THR A 134 7.34 7.27 -4.21
C THR A 134 6.00 7.88 -3.82
N TYR A 135 6.03 9.03 -3.14
CA TYR A 135 4.81 9.77 -2.81
C TYR A 135 4.15 10.43 -4.05
N LEU A 136 4.80 10.34 -5.22
CA LEU A 136 4.29 10.88 -6.49
C LEU A 136 3.49 9.85 -7.31
N ASP A 137 3.29 8.63 -6.79
CA ASP A 137 2.56 7.56 -7.50
C ASP A 137 1.03 7.74 -7.49
N GLY A 138 0.53 8.80 -6.83
CA GLY A 138 -0.89 9.08 -6.72
C GLY A 138 -1.63 8.19 -5.73
N ARG A 139 -0.91 7.52 -4.79
CA ARG A 139 -1.47 6.63 -3.76
C ARG A 139 -1.20 7.11 -2.33
N TRP A 140 -0.41 8.15 -2.17
CA TRP A 140 -0.06 8.73 -0.89
C TRP A 140 -0.80 10.05 -0.68
N GLN A 141 -1.59 10.14 0.37
CA GLN A 141 -2.25 11.38 0.78
C GLN A 141 -1.33 12.15 1.73
N GLY A 142 -1.03 13.41 1.38
CA GLY A 142 -0.08 14.24 2.11
C GLY A 142 -0.75 15.32 2.95
N TYR A 143 -0.17 15.60 4.14
CA TYR A 143 -0.67 16.59 5.09
C TYR A 143 0.47 17.51 5.52
N LEU A 144 0.22 18.83 5.53
CA LEU A 144 1.08 19.85 6.15
C LEU A 144 0.66 20.16 7.59
N ASP A 145 -0.40 19.51 8.05
CA ASP A 145 -0.97 19.59 9.39
C ASP A 145 -0.99 18.20 10.03
N ASP A 146 -1.49 18.09 11.26
CA ASP A 146 -1.77 16.79 11.86
C ASP A 146 -2.78 16.01 11.02
N LEU A 147 -2.69 14.68 10.99
CA LEU A 147 -3.80 13.85 10.51
C LEU A 147 -4.75 13.59 11.69
N ASP A 148 -5.99 13.98 11.52
CA ASP A 148 -7.10 13.64 12.41
C ASP A 148 -8.32 13.31 11.55
N CYS A 149 -8.73 12.05 11.52
CA CYS A 149 -9.85 11.59 10.71
C CYS A 149 -10.74 10.61 11.48
N VAL A 150 -12.02 10.60 11.12
CA VAL A 150 -13.06 9.71 11.66
C VAL A 150 -13.67 8.92 10.53
N ILE A 151 -13.68 7.61 10.65
CA ILE A 151 -14.32 6.66 9.74
C ILE A 151 -15.66 6.27 10.35
N ASP A 152 -16.76 6.38 9.59
CA ASP A 152 -18.07 5.82 9.96
C ASP A 152 -18.18 4.42 9.32
N MET A 153 -18.14 3.38 10.14
CA MET A 153 -18.35 2.00 9.68
C MET A 153 -19.81 1.73 9.26
N GLU A 154 -20.69 2.75 9.39
CA GLU A 154 -22.14 2.77 9.09
C GLU A 154 -22.98 1.89 10.04
N GLU A 155 -22.39 0.90 10.65
CA GLU A 155 -22.99 0.01 11.64
C GLU A 155 -21.98 -0.33 12.74
N GLU A 156 -22.46 -0.80 13.88
CA GLU A 156 -21.62 -1.33 14.94
C GLU A 156 -20.88 -2.59 14.41
N THR A 157 -19.57 -2.53 14.43
CA THR A 157 -18.68 -3.51 13.80
C THR A 157 -17.71 -4.09 14.83
N ASP A 158 -17.48 -5.40 14.78
CA ASP A 158 -16.41 -6.05 15.54
C ASP A 158 -15.08 -5.74 14.87
N ILE A 159 -14.16 -5.13 15.62
CA ILE A 159 -12.84 -4.66 15.13
C ILE A 159 -11.76 -5.39 15.93
N HIS A 160 -10.90 -6.13 15.21
CA HIS A 160 -9.83 -6.90 15.81
C HIS A 160 -8.46 -6.27 15.60
N LYS A 161 -8.34 -5.48 14.55
CA LYS A 161 -7.09 -4.80 14.19
C LYS A 161 -7.36 -3.54 13.40
N VAL A 162 -6.60 -2.49 13.69
CA VAL A 162 -6.53 -1.29 12.86
C VAL A 162 -5.08 -0.99 12.56
N SER A 163 -4.75 -0.66 11.31
CA SER A 163 -3.41 -0.16 10.98
C SER A 163 -3.46 0.99 9.99
N ILE A 164 -2.42 1.82 10.03
CA ILE A 164 -2.15 2.89 9.06
C ILE A 164 -0.66 2.92 8.78
N ARG A 165 -0.26 3.14 7.53
CA ARG A 165 1.14 3.20 7.14
C ARG A 165 1.53 4.61 6.72
N PHE A 166 2.70 5.05 7.18
CA PHE A 166 3.32 6.32 6.80
C PHE A 166 4.67 6.09 6.12
N MET A 167 5.04 7.05 5.27
CA MET A 167 6.32 7.13 4.58
C MET A 167 7.22 8.14 5.24
N GLN A 168 8.54 7.89 5.24
CA GLN A 168 9.58 8.88 5.49
C GLN A 168 10.52 8.98 4.30
N LEU A 169 10.80 10.21 3.87
CA LEU A 169 11.85 10.56 2.92
C LEU A 169 12.25 12.00 3.21
N ILE A 170 13.29 12.19 4.03
CA ILE A 170 13.59 13.51 4.60
C ILE A 170 14.10 14.53 3.58
N GLY A 171 14.75 14.08 2.48
CA GLY A 171 15.27 14.98 1.45
C GLY A 171 14.22 15.95 0.90
N PRO A 172 13.03 15.50 0.47
CA PRO A 172 11.92 16.37 0.07
C PRO A 172 11.05 16.88 1.23
N GLY A 173 11.38 16.60 2.49
CA GLY A 173 10.66 17.07 3.67
C GLY A 173 9.44 16.20 4.06
N VAL A 174 9.54 14.89 3.87
CA VAL A 174 8.52 13.92 4.27
C VAL A 174 8.98 13.19 5.54
N PHE A 175 8.16 13.23 6.59
CA PHE A 175 8.50 12.68 7.91
C PHE A 175 7.41 11.73 8.42
N GLN A 176 7.79 10.87 9.37
CA GLN A 176 6.81 10.13 10.17
C GLN A 176 6.05 11.11 11.10
N PRO A 177 4.79 10.81 11.48
CA PRO A 177 4.15 11.47 12.62
C PRO A 177 4.93 11.17 13.90
N GLY A 178 4.73 11.95 14.97
CA GLY A 178 5.35 11.66 16.27
C GLY A 178 4.87 10.35 16.88
N GLN A 179 3.62 10.06 16.67
CA GLN A 179 2.90 8.86 17.13
C GLN A 179 1.58 8.73 16.37
N VAL A 180 0.90 7.61 16.53
CA VAL A 180 -0.50 7.45 16.10
C VAL A 180 -1.33 7.02 17.30
N GLU A 181 -2.48 7.65 17.50
CA GLU A 181 -3.50 7.26 18.48
C GLU A 181 -4.73 6.69 17.76
N LEU A 182 -5.20 5.53 18.22
CA LEU A 182 -6.47 4.95 17.83
C LEU A 182 -7.54 5.23 18.88
N LEU A 183 -8.68 5.74 18.45
CA LEU A 183 -9.87 5.89 19.29
C LEU A 183 -11.07 5.24 18.59
N THR A 184 -12.04 4.79 19.38
CA THR A 184 -13.32 4.26 18.88
C THR A 184 -14.49 4.89 19.62
N SER A 185 -15.66 4.94 18.94
CA SER A 185 -16.90 5.45 19.51
C SER A 185 -18.10 4.67 18.95
N GLU A 186 -19.17 4.58 19.74
CA GLU A 186 -20.46 4.04 19.32
C GLU A 186 -21.36 5.14 18.74
N ASP A 187 -21.25 6.35 19.26
CA ASP A 187 -22.15 7.50 18.98
C ASP A 187 -21.51 8.60 18.08
N GLY A 188 -20.19 8.54 17.84
CA GLY A 188 -19.43 9.53 17.08
C GLY A 188 -19.08 10.80 17.87
N GLU A 189 -19.46 10.89 19.14
CA GLU A 189 -19.19 12.02 20.03
C GLU A 189 -18.22 11.63 21.16
N ASN A 190 -18.47 10.51 21.81
CA ASN A 190 -17.70 10.01 22.95
C ASN A 190 -16.67 8.99 22.48
N PHE A 191 -15.41 9.44 22.29
CA PHE A 191 -14.31 8.60 21.82
C PHE A 191 -13.48 8.06 22.97
N ILE A 192 -13.21 6.75 22.95
CA ILE A 192 -12.38 6.03 23.90
C ILE A 192 -11.04 5.68 23.23
N SER A 193 -9.92 6.12 23.83
CA SER A 193 -8.59 5.74 23.32
C SER A 193 -8.36 4.24 23.48
N ARG A 194 -7.86 3.61 22.42
CA ARG A 194 -7.51 2.18 22.35
C ARG A 194 -6.02 1.93 22.41
N GLY A 195 -5.23 3.00 22.34
CA GLY A 195 -3.80 2.99 22.50
C GLY A 195 -3.10 4.03 21.66
N ILE A 196 -1.81 4.17 21.94
CA ILE A 196 -0.90 5.05 21.22
C ILE A 196 0.31 4.23 20.80
N VAL A 197 0.68 4.31 19.53
CA VAL A 197 1.89 3.69 18.98
C VAL A 197 2.87 4.80 18.60
N PRO A 198 4.05 4.87 19.23
CA PRO A 198 5.04 5.88 18.90
C PRO A 198 5.77 5.55 17.60
N THR A 199 6.33 6.58 16.97
CA THR A 199 7.27 6.41 15.86
C THR A 199 8.57 5.78 16.37
N THR A 200 9.06 4.78 15.63
CA THR A 200 10.33 4.09 15.89
C THR A 200 11.40 4.42 14.85
N VAL A 201 10.99 5.03 13.74
CA VAL A 201 11.90 5.47 12.67
C VAL A 201 12.66 6.72 13.12
N PRO A 202 14.01 6.74 13.06
CA PRO A 202 14.78 7.93 13.38
C PRO A 202 14.42 9.09 12.43
N ALA A 203 14.23 10.29 13.00
CA ALA A 203 13.78 11.45 12.22
C ALA A 203 14.86 12.00 11.27
N ASP A 204 16.12 11.65 11.46
CA ASP A 204 17.28 12.05 10.67
C ASP A 204 17.80 10.97 9.70
N ASP A 205 17.13 9.82 9.62
CA ASP A 205 17.49 8.76 8.69
C ASP A 205 17.19 9.18 7.25
N PRO A 206 18.19 9.25 6.35
CA PRO A 206 18.02 9.75 4.99
C PRO A 206 17.36 8.75 4.04
N ASP A 207 17.25 7.50 4.43
CA ASP A 207 16.69 6.44 3.59
C ASP A 207 15.17 6.59 3.41
N LEU A 208 14.64 5.98 2.36
CA LEU A 208 13.21 5.81 2.20
C LEU A 208 12.73 4.73 3.18
N LEU A 209 11.97 5.13 4.18
CA LEU A 209 11.49 4.24 5.23
C LEU A 209 9.96 4.28 5.33
N PHE A 210 9.40 3.16 5.79
CA PHE A 210 7.98 3.03 6.06
C PHE A 210 7.77 2.50 7.47
N GLN A 211 6.75 3.03 8.14
CA GLN A 211 6.27 2.44 9.39
C GLN A 211 4.76 2.21 9.30
N GLU A 212 4.34 0.99 9.62
CA GLU A 212 2.93 0.64 9.81
C GLU A 212 2.63 0.67 11.32
N TYR A 213 1.71 1.54 11.70
CA TYR A 213 1.22 1.67 13.07
C TYR A 213 0.04 0.75 13.25
N THR A 214 0.17 -0.24 14.12
CA THR A 214 -0.80 -1.32 14.27
C THR A 214 -1.37 -1.34 15.69
N PHE A 215 -2.67 -1.53 15.78
CA PHE A 215 -3.43 -1.68 17.01
C PHE A 215 -4.19 -2.99 16.95
N ASP A 216 -3.85 -3.93 17.84
CA ASP A 216 -4.55 -5.20 17.98
C ASP A 216 -5.46 -5.14 19.21
N GLY A 217 -6.69 -5.68 19.10
CA GLY A 217 -7.66 -5.68 20.17
C GLY A 217 -8.95 -6.41 19.81
N ASN A 218 -9.96 -6.27 20.66
CA ASN A 218 -11.31 -6.74 20.40
C ASN A 218 -12.24 -5.61 20.83
N TRP A 219 -12.64 -4.79 19.87
CA TRP A 219 -13.51 -3.66 20.11
C TRP A 219 -14.78 -3.80 19.31
N LYS A 220 -15.85 -3.24 19.82
CA LYS A 220 -17.10 -3.11 19.12
C LYS A 220 -17.42 -1.63 19.01
N ALA A 221 -17.53 -1.12 17.79
CA ALA A 221 -17.70 0.31 17.55
C ALA A 221 -18.27 0.59 16.15
N ARG A 222 -18.96 1.72 16.03
CA ARG A 222 -19.35 2.27 14.72
C ARG A 222 -18.33 3.25 14.17
N TYR A 223 -17.65 4.02 15.03
CA TYR A 223 -16.73 5.05 14.59
C TYR A 223 -15.30 4.70 14.99
N VAL A 224 -14.38 4.86 14.04
CA VAL A 224 -12.93 4.69 14.21
C VAL A 224 -12.26 6.02 13.94
N ARG A 225 -11.50 6.55 14.91
CA ARG A 225 -10.75 7.79 14.78
C ARG A 225 -9.26 7.53 14.89
N LEU A 226 -8.49 8.10 13.98
CA LEU A 226 -7.04 8.09 14.01
C LEU A 226 -6.50 9.52 14.13
N LYS A 227 -5.55 9.70 15.04
CA LYS A 227 -4.81 10.94 15.22
C LYS A 227 -3.33 10.67 15.07
N ALA A 228 -2.68 11.42 14.20
CA ALA A 228 -1.26 11.34 13.94
C ALA A 228 -0.66 12.75 13.92
N PRO A 229 -0.19 13.24 15.10
CA PRO A 229 0.37 14.59 15.20
C PRO A 229 1.70 14.67 14.46
N ARG A 230 1.87 15.73 13.69
CA ARG A 230 3.12 16.06 12.99
C ARG A 230 4.21 16.45 13.99
N ALA A 231 5.34 15.75 13.93
CA ALA A 231 6.48 15.99 14.83
C ALA A 231 7.56 16.88 14.23
N ASN A 232 7.63 16.98 12.90
CA ASN A 232 8.69 17.73 12.21
C ASN A 232 8.08 18.73 11.20
N PRO A 233 8.80 19.83 10.86
CA PRO A 233 8.41 20.70 9.76
C PRO A 233 8.43 19.94 8.43
N GLY A 234 7.34 19.94 7.68
CA GLY A 234 7.21 19.24 6.42
C GLY A 234 5.92 18.45 6.34
N PHE A 235 5.88 17.49 5.43
CA PHE A 235 4.71 16.65 5.21
C PHE A 235 4.75 15.38 6.07
N ILE A 236 3.57 14.87 6.41
CA ILE A 236 3.34 13.46 6.69
C ILE A 236 2.53 12.87 5.55
N PHE A 237 2.88 11.66 5.09
CA PHE A 237 2.18 10.96 4.00
C PHE A 237 1.67 9.62 4.48
N ALA A 238 0.36 9.42 4.34
CA ALA A 238 -0.30 8.15 4.62
C ALA A 238 -0.90 7.55 3.34
N ASP A 239 -1.00 6.22 3.26
CA ASP A 239 -1.58 5.53 2.10
C ASP A 239 -2.92 4.87 2.39
N GLU A 240 -3.02 4.00 3.39
CA GLU A 240 -4.23 3.21 3.63
C GLU A 240 -4.46 2.99 5.12
N ILE A 241 -5.72 3.10 5.56
CA ILE A 241 -6.18 2.69 6.88
C ILE A 241 -6.92 1.37 6.74
N VAL A 242 -6.36 0.32 7.33
CA VAL A 242 -6.89 -1.04 7.26
C VAL A 242 -7.63 -1.38 8.54
N VAL A 243 -8.86 -1.90 8.45
CA VAL A 243 -9.70 -2.30 9.59
C VAL A 243 -10.16 -3.75 9.41
N TRP A 244 -9.80 -4.61 10.37
CA TRP A 244 -10.14 -6.03 10.41
C TRP A 244 -11.09 -6.38 11.56
#